data_b8164d16521ac5bc312efc1a6e63ed0d
#
_entry.id   b8164d16521ac5bc312efc1a6e63ed0d
#
_cell.length_a   1.000
_cell.length_b   1.000
_cell.length_c   1.000
_cell.angle_alpha   90.00
_cell.angle_beta   90.00
_cell.angle_gamma   90.00
#
_symmetry.space_group_name_H-M   'P 1'
#
loop_
_entity.id
_entity.type
_entity.pdbx_description
1 polymer ?
#
loop_
_entity_poly.entity_id
_entity_poly.type
_entity_poly.pdbx_seq_one_letter_code
_entity_poly.pdbx_strand_id
1 'polypeptide(L)'
;MNERVLLITGAGRGMGTDIAKAALAAGYKVVATGRNVEKVRDAIGNSDDLFVVKLDVTKPSDAEAAVDAAIERFGRIDVLVNNAGNFYAGFFEEISADNFRAQIETNFFGPVSVTRAVLPQMRKQRSGLVVTISSTGGIVGQAFVSAYSASKFAVEGWMESLAPEVEPFGIRTMLVEPGFFRTELLTKESTNYPEPLIDDYAEKTKQTFTAWKGMSGQQGGDPAKLAKAFVELISRDDPPFRWAAGADAVATFERKATELLAQANAYRSVSSSLSYDG
;
A
#
# COMPACT_ATOMS: atom_id res chain seq x y z
N MET A 1 -4.04 17.06 -23.53
CA MET A 1 -3.02 16.49 -22.62
C MET A 1 -3.70 16.31 -21.27
N ASN A 2 -3.44 15.22 -20.59
CA ASN A 2 -3.99 14.99 -19.26
C ASN A 2 -3.20 15.89 -18.28
N GLU A 3 -3.84 16.93 -17.73
CA GLU A 3 -3.18 17.85 -16.78
C GLU A 3 -3.21 17.33 -15.32
N ARG A 4 -3.66 16.07 -15.13
CA ARG A 4 -3.78 15.49 -13.79
C ARG A 4 -2.41 15.24 -13.16
N VAL A 5 -2.27 15.61 -11.91
CA VAL A 5 -1.06 15.46 -11.11
C VAL A 5 -1.18 14.25 -10.19
N LEU A 6 -0.23 13.33 -10.28
CA LEU A 6 -0.13 12.16 -9.44
C LEU A 6 1.08 12.29 -8.52
N LEU A 7 0.84 12.28 -7.20
CA LEU A 7 1.88 12.17 -6.18
C LEU A 7 2.01 10.73 -5.73
N ILE A 8 3.22 10.15 -5.81
CA ILE A 8 3.48 8.77 -5.41
C ILE A 8 4.60 8.67 -4.39
N THR A 9 4.36 7.92 -3.31
CA THR A 9 5.37 7.65 -2.30
C THR A 9 6.15 6.38 -2.58
N GLY A 10 7.45 6.36 -2.26
CA GLY A 10 8.30 5.19 -2.42
C GLY A 10 8.57 4.80 -3.88
N ALA A 11 8.80 5.78 -4.75
CA ALA A 11 8.95 5.58 -6.19
C ALA A 11 10.37 5.16 -6.65
N GLY A 12 11.31 4.93 -5.73
CA GLY A 12 12.70 4.60 -6.09
C GLY A 12 12.97 3.13 -6.40
N ARG A 13 11.94 2.25 -6.40
CA ARG A 13 12.03 0.82 -6.74
C ARG A 13 10.64 0.18 -6.86
N GLY A 14 10.61 -1.04 -7.42
CA GLY A 14 9.44 -1.92 -7.48
C GLY A 14 8.19 -1.25 -8.06
N MET A 15 7.02 -1.60 -7.55
CA MET A 15 5.74 -1.12 -8.06
C MET A 15 5.64 0.41 -8.15
N GLY A 16 6.23 1.14 -7.19
CA GLY A 16 6.21 2.61 -7.21
C GLY A 16 6.89 3.19 -8.43
N THR A 17 8.02 2.63 -8.85
CA THR A 17 8.71 3.02 -10.08
C THR A 17 7.89 2.68 -11.31
N ASP A 18 7.30 1.48 -11.37
CA ASP A 18 6.52 1.04 -12.53
C ASP A 18 5.24 1.87 -12.69
N ILE A 19 4.54 2.17 -11.58
CA ILE A 19 3.37 3.05 -11.56
C ILE A 19 3.74 4.48 -12.02
N ALA A 20 4.85 5.03 -11.52
CA ALA A 20 5.31 6.36 -11.93
C ALA A 20 5.59 6.42 -13.43
N LYS A 21 6.30 5.43 -13.98
CA LYS A 21 6.58 5.32 -15.43
C LYS A 21 5.30 5.16 -16.25
N ALA A 22 4.37 4.32 -15.81
CA ALA A 22 3.10 4.11 -16.51
C ALA A 22 2.23 5.37 -16.48
N ALA A 23 2.22 6.12 -15.37
CA ALA A 23 1.50 7.39 -15.25
C ALA A 23 2.09 8.47 -16.17
N LEU A 24 3.42 8.61 -16.23
CA LEU A 24 4.10 9.50 -17.19
C LEU A 24 3.75 9.14 -18.63
N ALA A 25 3.81 7.86 -18.98
CA ALA A 25 3.45 7.38 -20.32
C ALA A 25 1.99 7.65 -20.68
N ALA A 26 1.09 7.74 -19.70
CA ALA A 26 -0.31 8.10 -19.88
C ALA A 26 -0.56 9.62 -19.84
N GLY A 27 0.49 10.45 -19.77
CA GLY A 27 0.42 11.90 -19.80
C GLY A 27 0.10 12.58 -18.48
N TYR A 28 0.25 11.88 -17.33
CA TYR A 28 0.17 12.50 -16.01
C TYR A 28 1.44 13.30 -15.73
N LYS A 29 1.31 14.42 -15.00
CA LYS A 29 2.41 15.03 -14.28
C LYS A 29 2.64 14.23 -13.00
N VAL A 30 3.89 13.81 -12.74
CA VAL A 30 4.20 12.90 -11.64
C VAL A 30 5.14 13.55 -10.64
N VAL A 31 4.70 13.63 -9.39
CA VAL A 31 5.52 13.94 -8.22
C VAL A 31 5.97 12.62 -7.61
N ALA A 32 7.18 12.19 -7.92
CA ALA A 32 7.74 10.94 -7.44
C ALA A 32 8.58 11.19 -6.19
N THR A 33 8.30 10.44 -5.11
CA THR A 33 8.98 10.70 -3.85
C THR A 33 9.70 9.49 -3.28
N GLY A 34 10.72 9.75 -2.48
CA GLY A 34 11.48 8.74 -1.75
C GLY A 34 12.53 9.37 -0.86
N ARG A 35 13.14 8.56 0.02
CA ARG A 35 14.19 9.02 0.96
C ARG A 35 15.47 9.46 0.24
N ASN A 36 15.75 8.84 -0.91
CA ASN A 36 16.92 9.16 -1.77
C ASN A 36 16.41 9.61 -3.14
N VAL A 37 16.56 10.92 -3.41
CA VAL A 37 16.09 11.60 -4.63
C VAL A 37 16.82 11.09 -5.88
N GLU A 38 18.13 10.86 -5.77
CA GLU A 38 18.95 10.35 -6.87
C GLU A 38 18.46 8.97 -7.31
N LYS A 39 18.26 8.06 -6.33
CA LYS A 39 17.74 6.72 -6.61
C LYS A 39 16.34 6.75 -7.26
N VAL A 40 15.48 7.69 -6.88
CA VAL A 40 14.16 7.86 -7.52
C VAL A 40 14.33 8.33 -8.97
N ARG A 41 15.19 9.30 -9.20
CA ARG A 41 15.46 9.84 -10.54
C ARG A 41 16.08 8.80 -11.46
N ASP A 42 17.08 8.07 -10.98
CA ASP A 42 17.74 7.01 -11.75
C ASP A 42 16.76 5.88 -12.11
N ALA A 43 15.87 5.52 -11.20
CA ALA A 43 14.89 4.46 -11.42
C ALA A 43 13.82 4.83 -12.45
N ILE A 44 13.33 6.07 -12.45
CA ILE A 44 12.25 6.52 -13.34
C ILE A 44 12.79 7.05 -14.67
N GLY A 45 13.90 7.78 -14.66
CA GLY A 45 14.46 8.50 -15.80
C GLY A 45 14.12 9.99 -15.77
N ASN A 46 14.34 10.67 -16.89
CA ASN A 46 14.10 12.10 -17.04
C ASN A 46 12.82 12.36 -17.85
N SER A 47 12.04 13.33 -17.41
CA SER A 47 10.84 13.85 -18.11
C SER A 47 10.55 15.25 -17.59
N ASP A 48 10.04 16.14 -18.44
CA ASP A 48 9.58 17.47 -18.05
C ASP A 48 8.34 17.41 -17.14
N ASP A 49 7.57 16.32 -17.24
CA ASP A 49 6.40 16.01 -16.41
C ASP A 49 6.75 15.27 -15.12
N LEU A 50 8.04 15.00 -14.85
CA LEU A 50 8.51 14.37 -13.62
C LEU A 50 9.10 15.41 -12.67
N PHE A 51 8.62 15.44 -11.45
CA PHE A 51 9.19 16.20 -10.34
C PHE A 51 9.55 15.25 -9.19
N VAL A 52 10.83 15.17 -8.82
CA VAL A 52 11.32 14.27 -7.77
C VAL A 52 11.55 15.04 -6.49
N VAL A 53 10.92 14.60 -5.41
CA VAL A 53 10.95 15.25 -4.08
C VAL A 53 11.38 14.25 -3.02
N LYS A 54 12.20 14.71 -2.05
CA LYS A 54 12.54 13.90 -0.88
C LYS A 54 11.32 13.75 0.01
N LEU A 55 11.03 12.52 0.43
CA LEU A 55 9.99 12.23 1.42
C LEU A 55 10.34 10.93 2.16
N ASP A 56 10.45 11.04 3.48
CA ASP A 56 10.39 9.94 4.42
C ASP A 56 8.98 9.92 5.05
N VAL A 57 8.17 8.92 4.71
CA VAL A 57 6.76 8.84 5.15
C VAL A 57 6.60 8.76 6.66
N THR A 58 7.66 8.38 7.39
CA THR A 58 7.67 8.36 8.87
C THR A 58 7.88 9.73 9.49
N LYS A 59 8.05 10.78 8.67
CA LYS A 59 8.25 12.15 9.10
C LYS A 59 7.10 13.04 8.57
N PRO A 60 6.14 13.43 9.40
CA PRO A 60 5.03 14.29 8.97
C PRO A 60 5.48 15.59 8.30
N SER A 61 6.57 16.20 8.78
CA SER A 61 7.14 17.41 8.16
C SER A 61 7.64 17.20 6.72
N ASP A 62 8.17 16.01 6.41
CA ASP A 62 8.59 15.70 5.03
C ASP A 62 7.35 15.56 4.13
N ALA A 63 6.23 15.03 4.65
CA ALA A 63 4.98 14.93 3.91
C ALA A 63 4.41 16.32 3.59
N GLU A 64 4.37 17.23 4.56
CA GLU A 64 3.94 18.62 4.36
C GLU A 64 4.81 19.33 3.32
N ALA A 65 6.13 19.27 3.47
CA ALA A 65 7.07 19.88 2.52
C ALA A 65 6.95 19.33 1.10
N ALA A 66 6.72 18.01 0.95
CA ALA A 66 6.54 17.39 -0.37
C ALA A 66 5.24 17.81 -1.04
N VAL A 67 4.16 17.95 -0.27
CA VAL A 67 2.88 18.45 -0.76
C VAL A 67 2.98 19.91 -1.18
N ASP A 68 3.60 20.77 -0.38
CA ASP A 68 3.81 22.18 -0.70
C ASP A 68 4.62 22.35 -1.98
N ALA A 69 5.71 21.58 -2.13
CA ALA A 69 6.53 21.58 -3.34
C ALA A 69 5.75 21.09 -4.58
N ALA A 70 4.87 20.09 -4.42
CA ALA A 70 4.02 19.62 -5.51
C ALA A 70 3.01 20.68 -5.95
N ILE A 71 2.41 21.39 -4.98
CA ILE A 71 1.46 22.49 -5.23
C ILE A 71 2.18 23.68 -5.89
N GLU A 72 3.36 24.06 -5.41
CA GLU A 72 4.18 25.13 -6.01
C GLU A 72 4.52 24.80 -7.47
N ARG A 73 4.87 23.55 -7.76
CA ARG A 73 5.30 23.10 -9.10
C ARG A 73 4.17 22.95 -10.09
N PHE A 74 3.02 22.38 -9.65
CA PHE A 74 1.94 21.97 -10.56
C PHE A 74 0.56 22.56 -10.21
N GLY A 75 0.41 23.26 -9.09
CA GLY A 75 -0.82 23.94 -8.66
C GLY A 75 -1.91 23.02 -8.11
N ARG A 76 -1.77 21.69 -8.22
CA ARG A 76 -2.78 20.71 -7.87
C ARG A 76 -2.20 19.35 -7.53
N ILE A 77 -3.00 18.50 -6.87
CA ILE A 77 -2.76 17.06 -6.70
C ILE A 77 -4.09 16.36 -6.93
N ASP A 78 -4.17 15.52 -7.98
CA ASP A 78 -5.40 14.82 -8.36
C ASP A 78 -5.44 13.39 -7.85
N VAL A 79 -4.27 12.75 -7.78
CA VAL A 79 -4.14 11.38 -7.29
C VAL A 79 -2.99 11.33 -6.29
N LEU A 80 -3.26 10.82 -5.10
CA LEU A 80 -2.25 10.41 -4.14
C LEU A 80 -2.11 8.88 -4.21
N VAL A 81 -0.88 8.40 -4.36
CA VAL A 81 -0.56 6.97 -4.29
C VAL A 81 0.34 6.70 -3.09
N ASN A 82 -0.25 6.21 -2.00
CA ASN A 82 0.46 5.71 -0.84
C ASN A 82 1.03 4.33 -1.16
N ASN A 83 2.24 4.28 -1.70
CA ASN A 83 2.91 3.05 -2.09
C ASN A 83 4.12 2.71 -1.21
N ALA A 84 4.73 3.68 -0.55
CA ALA A 84 5.87 3.44 0.33
C ALA A 84 5.55 2.40 1.40
N GLY A 85 6.43 1.43 1.54
CA GLY A 85 6.28 0.36 2.51
C GLY A 85 7.57 -0.42 2.71
N ASN A 86 7.61 -1.18 3.79
CA ASN A 86 8.65 -2.14 4.13
C ASN A 86 8.03 -3.46 4.58
N PHE A 87 8.87 -4.46 4.82
CA PHE A 87 8.44 -5.78 5.19
C PHE A 87 9.38 -6.37 6.24
N TYR A 88 8.83 -6.64 7.42
CA TYR A 88 9.51 -7.41 8.47
C TYR A 88 8.87 -8.80 8.53
N ALA A 89 9.62 -9.82 8.12
CA ALA A 89 9.20 -11.20 8.16
C ALA A 89 9.81 -11.90 9.38
N GLY A 90 9.05 -12.79 10.02
CA GLY A 90 9.47 -13.55 11.19
C GLY A 90 8.29 -14.08 11.98
N PHE A 91 8.51 -15.11 12.81
CA PHE A 91 7.50 -15.50 13.78
C PHE A 91 7.33 -14.38 14.82
N PHE A 92 6.13 -14.24 15.35
CA PHE A 92 5.76 -13.12 16.21
C PHE A 92 6.74 -12.87 17.36
N GLU A 93 7.18 -13.92 18.04
CA GLU A 93 8.08 -13.82 19.18
C GLU A 93 9.55 -13.52 18.78
N GLU A 94 9.91 -13.75 17.51
CA GLU A 94 11.22 -13.45 16.96
C GLU A 94 11.33 -12.04 16.36
N ILE A 95 10.20 -11.35 16.12
CA ILE A 95 10.18 -9.96 15.70
C ILE A 95 10.28 -9.07 16.95
N SER A 96 11.34 -8.26 17.04
CA SER A 96 11.47 -7.31 18.15
C SER A 96 10.31 -6.32 18.19
N ALA A 97 9.99 -5.82 19.39
CA ALA A 97 8.93 -4.82 19.56
C ALA A 97 9.21 -3.54 18.73
N ASP A 98 10.47 -3.17 18.56
CA ASP A 98 10.85 -2.00 17.76
C ASP A 98 10.65 -2.24 16.26
N ASN A 99 11.01 -3.43 15.76
CA ASN A 99 10.75 -3.82 14.36
C ASN A 99 9.25 -3.89 14.08
N PHE A 100 8.46 -4.41 15.02
CA PHE A 100 7.01 -4.43 14.89
C PHE A 100 6.44 -3.01 14.80
N ARG A 101 6.88 -2.09 15.68
CA ARG A 101 6.48 -0.67 15.63
C ARG A 101 6.92 0.00 14.33
N ALA A 102 8.16 -0.24 13.89
CA ALA A 102 8.67 0.31 12.63
C ALA A 102 7.88 -0.15 11.40
N GLN A 103 7.36 -1.39 11.42
CA GLN A 103 6.45 -1.89 10.39
C GLN A 103 5.15 -1.08 10.35
N ILE A 104 4.53 -0.86 11.51
CA ILE A 104 3.29 -0.08 11.64
C ILE A 104 3.54 1.39 11.27
N GLU A 105 4.65 1.96 11.73
CA GLU A 105 5.01 3.35 11.46
C GLU A 105 5.12 3.62 9.96
N THR A 106 5.83 2.76 9.23
CA THR A 106 6.03 2.96 7.80
C THR A 106 4.78 2.65 6.99
N ASN A 107 4.12 1.49 7.25
CA ASN A 107 3.07 0.97 6.38
C ASN A 107 1.68 1.52 6.68
N PHE A 108 1.46 2.05 7.89
CA PHE A 108 0.18 2.60 8.31
C PHE A 108 0.28 4.10 8.62
N PHE A 109 1.08 4.52 9.59
CA PHE A 109 1.17 5.94 9.94
C PHE A 109 1.78 6.80 8.82
N GLY A 110 2.66 6.22 8.00
CA GLY A 110 3.19 6.86 6.80
C GLY A 110 2.08 7.30 5.83
N PRO A 111 1.25 6.37 5.31
CA PRO A 111 0.06 6.71 4.50
C PRO A 111 -0.89 7.71 5.18
N VAL A 112 -1.16 7.54 6.48
CA VAL A 112 -2.01 8.47 7.25
C VAL A 112 -1.45 9.90 7.22
N SER A 113 -0.14 10.05 7.46
CA SER A 113 0.52 11.36 7.49
C SER A 113 0.50 12.04 6.12
N VAL A 114 0.85 11.31 5.06
CA VAL A 114 0.85 11.87 3.70
C VAL A 114 -0.56 12.22 3.24
N THR A 115 -1.54 11.36 3.52
CA THR A 115 -2.94 11.63 3.18
C THR A 115 -3.44 12.87 3.91
N ARG A 116 -3.13 13.01 5.20
CA ARG A 116 -3.50 14.20 6.00
C ARG A 116 -2.93 15.49 5.42
N ALA A 117 -1.71 15.46 4.90
CA ALA A 117 -1.09 16.61 4.24
C ALA A 117 -1.75 16.94 2.89
N VAL A 118 -2.19 15.96 2.12
CA VAL A 118 -2.80 16.13 0.78
C VAL A 118 -4.27 16.56 0.86
N LEU A 119 -5.04 16.05 1.82
CA LEU A 119 -6.50 16.25 1.90
C LEU A 119 -6.94 17.74 1.89
N PRO A 120 -6.28 18.70 2.55
CA PRO A 120 -6.65 20.12 2.47
C PRO A 120 -6.67 20.64 1.03
N GLN A 121 -5.69 20.26 0.21
CA GLN A 121 -5.62 20.65 -1.19
C GLN A 121 -6.73 19.97 -2.02
N MET A 122 -6.95 18.66 -1.88
CA MET A 122 -8.02 17.96 -2.59
C MET A 122 -9.41 18.49 -2.18
N ARG A 123 -9.61 18.81 -0.90
CA ARG A 123 -10.86 19.43 -0.41
C ARG A 123 -11.09 20.81 -1.01
N LYS A 124 -10.04 21.64 -1.16
CA LYS A 124 -10.10 22.93 -1.85
C LYS A 124 -10.45 22.74 -3.34
N GLN A 125 -9.91 21.71 -3.99
CA GLN A 125 -10.19 21.36 -5.38
C GLN A 125 -11.59 20.80 -5.59
N ARG A 126 -12.26 20.31 -4.53
CA ARG A 126 -13.52 19.53 -4.58
C ARG A 126 -13.40 18.29 -5.47
N SER A 127 -12.22 17.76 -5.54
CA SER A 127 -11.90 16.56 -6.32
C SER A 127 -10.59 15.96 -5.86
N GLY A 128 -10.46 14.65 -5.99
CA GLY A 128 -9.22 13.92 -5.69
C GLY A 128 -9.46 12.43 -5.63
N LEU A 129 -8.36 11.67 -5.69
CA LEU A 129 -8.36 10.22 -5.49
C LEU A 129 -7.19 9.85 -4.58
N VAL A 130 -7.51 9.27 -3.43
CA VAL A 130 -6.50 8.70 -2.51
C VAL A 130 -6.43 7.20 -2.75
N VAL A 131 -5.31 6.75 -3.28
CA VAL A 131 -5.02 5.32 -3.49
C VAL A 131 -4.02 4.85 -2.46
N THR A 132 -4.30 3.74 -1.80
CA THR A 132 -3.36 3.13 -0.85
C THR A 132 -3.08 1.68 -1.25
N ILE A 133 -1.78 1.37 -1.42
CA ILE A 133 -1.34 0.01 -1.71
C ILE A 133 -1.38 -0.81 -0.43
N SER A 134 -2.39 -1.68 -0.35
CA SER A 134 -2.54 -2.69 0.68
C SER A 134 -1.85 -4.00 0.28
N SER A 135 -2.49 -5.12 0.48
CA SER A 135 -2.02 -6.47 0.12
C SER A 135 -3.13 -7.49 0.40
N THR A 136 -3.03 -8.69 -0.16
CA THR A 136 -3.76 -9.87 0.36
C THR A 136 -3.46 -10.11 1.85
N GLY A 137 -2.30 -9.67 2.35
CA GLY A 137 -1.96 -9.67 3.78
C GLY A 137 -2.80 -8.74 4.65
N GLY A 138 -3.58 -7.81 4.07
CA GLY A 138 -4.60 -7.00 4.75
C GLY A 138 -5.97 -7.68 4.82
N ILE A 139 -6.15 -8.80 4.13
CA ILE A 139 -7.40 -9.59 4.09
C ILE A 139 -7.24 -10.90 4.86
N VAL A 140 -6.06 -11.51 4.78
CA VAL A 140 -5.76 -12.79 5.45
C VAL A 140 -4.42 -12.69 6.16
N GLY A 141 -4.42 -12.94 7.48
CA GLY A 141 -3.19 -13.10 8.26
C GLY A 141 -2.54 -14.45 7.96
N GLN A 142 -1.21 -14.46 7.91
CA GLN A 142 -0.42 -15.66 7.69
C GLN A 142 0.68 -15.77 8.76
N ALA A 143 1.14 -16.98 9.02
CA ALA A 143 2.32 -17.18 9.85
C ALA A 143 3.54 -16.50 9.22
N PHE A 144 4.49 -16.08 10.05
CA PHE A 144 5.72 -15.42 9.63
C PHE A 144 5.59 -13.97 9.15
N VAL A 145 4.37 -13.40 9.10
CA VAL A 145 4.12 -12.03 8.61
C VAL A 145 3.18 -11.23 9.52
N SER A 146 3.15 -11.53 10.81
CA SER A 146 2.19 -10.93 11.75
C SER A 146 2.26 -9.41 11.81
N ALA A 147 3.45 -8.82 11.86
CA ALA A 147 3.64 -7.36 11.86
C ALA A 147 3.17 -6.72 10.55
N TYR A 148 3.52 -7.34 9.43
CA TYR A 148 3.09 -6.88 8.11
C TYR A 148 1.58 -6.96 7.95
N SER A 149 0.98 -8.12 8.25
CA SER A 149 -0.48 -8.28 8.18
C SER A 149 -1.19 -7.27 9.08
N ALA A 150 -0.75 -7.09 10.33
CA ALA A 150 -1.32 -6.08 11.22
C ALA A 150 -1.31 -4.67 10.59
N SER A 151 -0.18 -4.28 9.95
CA SER A 151 -0.08 -2.99 9.28
C SER A 151 -1.05 -2.85 8.10
N LYS A 152 -1.25 -3.92 7.32
CA LYS A 152 -2.15 -3.91 6.16
C LYS A 152 -3.63 -3.99 6.56
N PHE A 153 -3.99 -4.77 7.59
CA PHE A 153 -5.34 -4.73 8.18
C PHE A 153 -5.68 -3.34 8.75
N ALA A 154 -4.71 -2.64 9.36
CA ALA A 154 -4.92 -1.27 9.82
C ALA A 154 -5.21 -0.31 8.65
N VAL A 155 -4.51 -0.46 7.52
CA VAL A 155 -4.76 0.29 6.28
C VAL A 155 -6.17 0.04 5.75
N GLU A 156 -6.61 -1.24 5.71
CA GLU A 156 -7.95 -1.62 5.24
C GLU A 156 -9.05 -0.91 6.04
N GLY A 157 -9.03 -1.07 7.38
CA GLY A 157 -10.05 -0.47 8.25
C GLY A 157 -10.03 1.06 8.23
N TRP A 158 -8.82 1.66 8.15
CA TRP A 158 -8.70 3.11 8.04
C TRP A 158 -9.29 3.64 6.73
N MET A 159 -8.97 3.03 5.60
CA MET A 159 -9.46 3.46 4.29
C MET A 159 -10.98 3.26 4.14
N GLU A 160 -11.56 2.21 4.72
CA GLU A 160 -13.02 2.02 4.80
C GLU A 160 -13.69 3.18 5.56
N SER A 161 -13.08 3.62 6.66
CA SER A 161 -13.61 4.74 7.45
C SER A 161 -13.40 6.09 6.75
N LEU A 162 -12.25 6.28 6.10
CA LEU A 162 -11.91 7.52 5.40
C LEU A 162 -12.84 7.78 4.21
N ALA A 163 -13.26 6.72 3.49
CA ALA A 163 -14.06 6.85 2.28
C ALA A 163 -15.32 7.72 2.48
N PRO A 164 -16.23 7.42 3.43
CA PRO A 164 -17.42 8.24 3.66
C PRO A 164 -17.11 9.63 4.24
N GLU A 165 -15.96 9.82 4.90
CA GLU A 165 -15.57 11.11 5.46
C GLU A 165 -15.17 12.13 4.38
N VAL A 166 -14.55 11.65 3.28
CA VAL A 166 -14.03 12.53 2.23
C VAL A 166 -14.94 12.64 1.00
N GLU A 167 -15.86 11.70 0.83
CA GLU A 167 -16.83 11.68 -0.27
C GLU A 167 -17.63 13.00 -0.42
N PRO A 168 -18.12 13.67 0.66
CA PRO A 168 -18.83 14.94 0.55
C PRO A 168 -18.01 16.08 -0.06
N PHE A 169 -16.69 15.91 -0.15
CA PHE A 169 -15.79 16.88 -0.77
C PHE A 169 -15.41 16.50 -2.22
N GLY A 170 -16.06 15.49 -2.79
CA GLY A 170 -15.73 14.98 -4.14
C GLY A 170 -14.40 14.23 -4.19
N ILE A 171 -13.90 13.77 -3.03
CA ILE A 171 -12.67 12.98 -2.94
C ILE A 171 -13.05 11.50 -2.84
N ARG A 172 -12.43 10.68 -3.67
CA ARG A 172 -12.60 9.23 -3.68
C ARG A 172 -11.41 8.52 -3.08
N THR A 173 -11.62 7.29 -2.67
CA THR A 173 -10.58 6.44 -2.12
C THR A 173 -10.54 5.12 -2.86
N MET A 174 -9.34 4.52 -2.95
CA MET A 174 -9.14 3.22 -3.58
C MET A 174 -8.09 2.42 -2.81
N LEU A 175 -8.42 1.18 -2.49
CA LEU A 175 -7.48 0.17 -2.01
C LEU A 175 -7.01 -0.69 -3.18
N VAL A 176 -5.71 -0.91 -3.26
CA VAL A 176 -5.12 -1.91 -4.16
C VAL A 176 -4.58 -3.04 -3.30
N GLU A 177 -5.06 -4.25 -3.52
CA GLU A 177 -4.67 -5.43 -2.76
C GLU A 177 -3.92 -6.42 -3.67
N PRO A 178 -2.61 -6.20 -3.89
CA PRO A 178 -1.81 -7.09 -4.72
C PRO A 178 -1.64 -8.47 -4.09
N GLY A 179 -1.69 -9.49 -4.93
CA GLY A 179 -1.14 -10.79 -4.63
C GLY A 179 0.39 -10.82 -4.78
N PHE A 180 0.94 -11.93 -5.24
CA PHE A 180 2.39 -12.09 -5.38
C PHE A 180 2.88 -11.57 -6.74
N PHE A 181 3.38 -10.34 -6.75
CA PHE A 181 4.04 -9.72 -7.92
C PHE A 181 5.56 -9.82 -7.82
N ARG A 182 6.22 -9.96 -8.98
CA ARG A 182 7.68 -10.04 -9.09
C ARG A 182 8.30 -8.66 -8.88
N THR A 183 8.40 -8.25 -7.63
CA THR A 183 9.03 -7.01 -7.18
C THR A 183 10.23 -7.30 -6.29
N GLU A 184 10.96 -6.26 -5.94
CA GLU A 184 12.08 -6.34 -5.00
C GLU A 184 11.64 -6.51 -3.53
N LEU A 185 10.35 -6.77 -3.25
CA LEU A 185 9.85 -6.83 -1.87
C LEU A 185 10.57 -7.89 -1.04
N LEU A 186 10.86 -9.06 -1.62
CA LEU A 186 11.51 -10.18 -0.94
C LEU A 186 13.04 -10.14 -0.96
N THR A 187 13.65 -9.06 -1.48
CA THR A 187 15.10 -8.89 -1.43
C THR A 187 15.55 -8.39 -0.05
N LYS A 188 16.82 -8.56 0.28
CA LYS A 188 17.40 -8.11 1.56
C LYS A 188 17.30 -6.60 1.77
N GLU A 189 17.21 -5.84 0.70
CA GLU A 189 17.09 -4.37 0.74
C GLU A 189 15.67 -3.92 1.10
N SER A 190 14.68 -4.81 0.95
CA SER A 190 13.25 -4.50 1.16
C SER A 190 12.66 -5.25 2.34
N THR A 191 13.16 -6.45 2.63
CA THR A 191 12.67 -7.31 3.70
C THR A 191 13.72 -7.45 4.78
N ASN A 192 13.31 -7.19 6.01
CA ASN A 192 14.10 -7.47 7.19
C ASN A 192 13.69 -8.85 7.74
N TYR A 193 14.63 -9.78 7.70
CA TYR A 193 14.46 -11.13 8.24
C TYR A 193 15.15 -11.20 9.61
N PRO A 194 14.50 -11.75 10.64
CA PRO A 194 15.14 -11.94 11.94
C PRO A 194 16.19 -13.04 11.85
N GLU A 195 17.20 -12.95 12.68
CA GLU A 195 18.00 -14.13 13.03
C GLU A 195 17.16 -15.04 13.94
N PRO A 196 17.27 -16.37 13.82
CA PRO A 196 16.59 -17.28 14.72
C PRO A 196 17.04 -17.01 16.17
N LEU A 197 16.09 -16.60 17.01
CA LEU A 197 16.37 -16.21 18.40
C LEU A 197 15.87 -17.24 19.42
N ILE A 198 14.92 -18.09 19.00
CA ILE A 198 14.23 -19.04 19.87
C ILE A 198 14.42 -20.44 19.33
N ASP A 199 15.00 -21.33 20.12
CA ASP A 199 15.32 -22.70 19.70
C ASP A 199 14.10 -23.46 19.15
N ASP A 200 12.93 -23.29 19.77
CA ASP A 200 11.68 -23.92 19.35
C ASP A 200 11.20 -23.48 17.94
N TYR A 201 11.60 -22.31 17.48
CA TYR A 201 11.30 -21.79 16.13
C TYR A 201 12.45 -21.98 15.13
N ALA A 202 13.68 -22.25 15.58
CA ALA A 202 14.89 -22.14 14.75
C ALA A 202 14.80 -22.91 13.43
N GLU A 203 14.40 -24.18 13.48
CA GLU A 203 14.29 -25.00 12.26
C GLU A 203 13.17 -24.49 11.33
N LYS A 204 12.02 -24.12 11.89
CA LYS A 204 10.88 -23.61 11.15
C LYS A 204 11.16 -22.23 10.53
N THR A 205 11.87 -21.36 11.26
CA THR A 205 12.33 -20.06 10.76
C THR A 205 13.28 -20.24 9.58
N LYS A 206 14.25 -21.16 9.69
CA LYS A 206 15.18 -21.46 8.60
C LYS A 206 14.48 -22.01 7.36
N GLN A 207 13.54 -22.95 7.54
CA GLN A 207 12.76 -23.50 6.44
C GLN A 207 11.90 -22.43 5.76
N THR A 208 11.18 -21.62 6.54
CA THR A 208 10.31 -20.57 6.02
C THR A 208 11.12 -19.49 5.32
N PHE A 209 12.23 -19.03 5.90
CA PHE A 209 13.14 -18.08 5.27
C PHE A 209 13.67 -18.61 3.92
N THR A 210 14.09 -19.89 3.88
CA THR A 210 14.59 -20.50 2.66
C THR A 210 13.52 -20.57 1.57
N ALA A 211 12.29 -20.94 1.94
CA ALA A 211 11.15 -20.96 1.02
C ALA A 211 10.85 -19.56 0.46
N TRP A 212 10.79 -18.54 1.31
CA TRP A 212 10.52 -17.16 0.89
C TRP A 212 11.63 -16.60 0.01
N LYS A 213 12.89 -16.87 0.36
CA LYS A 213 14.03 -16.48 -0.48
C LYS A 213 13.99 -17.15 -1.85
N GLY A 214 13.59 -18.43 -1.90
CA GLY A 214 13.43 -19.17 -3.16
C GLY A 214 12.31 -18.64 -4.04
N MET A 215 11.29 -17.98 -3.46
CA MET A 215 10.21 -17.34 -4.23
C MET A 215 10.59 -16.00 -4.86
N SER A 216 11.68 -15.37 -4.39
CA SER A 216 12.12 -14.08 -4.95
C SER A 216 12.49 -14.21 -6.42
N GLY A 217 11.83 -13.43 -7.29
CA GLY A 217 11.99 -13.50 -8.74
C GLY A 217 11.15 -14.59 -9.42
N GLN A 218 10.43 -15.45 -8.67
CA GLN A 218 9.57 -16.51 -9.19
C GLN A 218 8.07 -16.19 -9.05
N GLN A 219 7.72 -15.04 -8.52
CA GLN A 219 6.34 -14.61 -8.37
C GLN A 219 5.65 -14.51 -9.74
N GLY A 220 4.39 -14.94 -9.82
CA GLY A 220 3.62 -15.01 -11.07
C GLY A 220 3.13 -13.67 -11.59
N GLY A 221 2.96 -12.67 -10.72
CA GLY A 221 2.46 -11.35 -11.09
C GLY A 221 3.52 -10.50 -11.80
N ASP A 222 3.11 -9.84 -12.88
CA ASP A 222 3.93 -8.92 -13.66
C ASP A 222 3.67 -7.48 -13.19
N PRO A 223 4.65 -6.78 -12.57
CA PRO A 223 4.44 -5.44 -12.04
C PRO A 223 4.19 -4.39 -13.14
N ALA A 224 4.70 -4.59 -14.37
CA ALA A 224 4.43 -3.69 -15.47
C ALA A 224 2.95 -3.78 -15.94
N LYS A 225 2.40 -4.99 -15.95
CA LYS A 225 0.97 -5.20 -16.25
C LYS A 225 0.09 -4.62 -15.14
N LEU A 226 0.48 -4.78 -13.88
CA LEU A 226 -0.20 -4.15 -12.75
C LEU A 226 -0.20 -2.62 -12.91
N ALA A 227 0.95 -2.01 -13.18
CA ALA A 227 1.06 -0.57 -13.32
C ALA A 227 0.19 -0.03 -14.47
N LYS A 228 0.13 -0.73 -15.61
CA LYS A 228 -0.75 -0.37 -16.72
C LYS A 228 -2.23 -0.44 -16.33
N ALA A 229 -2.66 -1.54 -15.72
CA ALA A 229 -4.05 -1.71 -15.25
C ALA A 229 -4.40 -0.70 -14.15
N PHE A 230 -3.45 -0.40 -13.26
CA PHE A 230 -3.59 0.64 -12.23
C PHE A 230 -3.92 2.00 -12.85
N VAL A 231 -3.13 2.44 -13.84
CA VAL A 231 -3.35 3.71 -14.53
C VAL A 231 -4.69 3.74 -15.26
N GLU A 232 -5.10 2.64 -15.87
CA GLU A 232 -6.43 2.51 -16.47
C GLU A 232 -7.54 2.69 -15.45
N LEU A 233 -7.42 2.06 -14.26
CA LEU A 233 -8.43 2.15 -13.21
C LEU A 233 -8.54 3.55 -12.60
N ILE A 234 -7.43 4.21 -12.29
CA ILE A 234 -7.44 5.57 -11.72
C ILE A 234 -7.87 6.63 -12.73
N SER A 235 -7.90 6.29 -14.02
CA SER A 235 -8.38 7.18 -15.10
C SER A 235 -9.88 7.15 -15.27
N ARG A 236 -10.58 6.19 -14.67
CA ARG A 236 -12.05 6.07 -14.75
C ARG A 236 -12.72 7.20 -13.96
N ASP A 237 -13.91 7.57 -14.38
CA ASP A 237 -14.75 8.50 -13.64
C ASP A 237 -15.20 7.91 -12.29
N ASP A 238 -15.35 6.59 -12.22
CA ASP A 238 -15.71 5.86 -11.03
C ASP A 238 -14.72 4.69 -10.81
N PRO A 239 -13.55 4.94 -10.20
CA PRO A 239 -12.61 3.90 -9.84
C PRO A 239 -13.18 3.04 -8.70
N PRO A 240 -12.88 1.72 -8.67
CA PRO A 240 -13.37 0.85 -7.61
C PRO A 240 -12.77 1.24 -6.26
N PHE A 241 -13.56 1.10 -5.19
CA PHE A 241 -13.02 1.27 -3.82
C PHE A 241 -11.96 0.19 -3.49
N ARG A 242 -12.16 -1.06 -3.94
CA ARG A 242 -11.23 -2.19 -3.77
C ARG A 242 -10.87 -2.81 -5.11
N TRP A 243 -9.59 -3.13 -5.25
CA TRP A 243 -9.08 -3.86 -6.39
C TRP A 243 -8.15 -4.99 -5.95
N ALA A 244 -8.70 -6.22 -5.93
CA ALA A 244 -7.92 -7.43 -5.77
C ALA A 244 -7.05 -7.63 -7.02
N ALA A 245 -5.77 -7.24 -6.95
CA ALA A 245 -4.86 -7.24 -8.09
C ALA A 245 -4.12 -8.57 -8.21
N GLY A 246 -4.50 -9.38 -9.19
CA GLY A 246 -3.95 -10.70 -9.47
C GLY A 246 -4.95 -11.83 -9.19
N ALA A 247 -4.84 -12.94 -9.93
CA ALA A 247 -5.74 -14.07 -9.78
C ALA A 247 -5.67 -14.71 -8.39
N ASP A 248 -4.49 -14.73 -7.79
CA ASP A 248 -4.24 -15.19 -6.42
C ASP A 248 -4.86 -14.26 -5.37
N ALA A 249 -4.90 -12.95 -5.64
CA ALA A 249 -5.62 -11.99 -4.81
C ALA A 249 -7.14 -12.24 -4.86
N VAL A 250 -7.72 -12.38 -6.05
CA VAL A 250 -9.15 -12.71 -6.23
C VAL A 250 -9.52 -13.99 -5.47
N ALA A 251 -8.76 -15.07 -5.66
CA ALA A 251 -9.00 -16.34 -4.96
C ALA A 251 -8.89 -16.20 -3.42
N THR A 252 -7.99 -15.32 -2.94
CA THR A 252 -7.85 -15.04 -1.50
C THR A 252 -9.08 -14.35 -0.94
N PHE A 253 -9.65 -13.38 -1.67
CA PHE A 253 -10.89 -12.69 -1.28
C PHE A 253 -12.08 -13.65 -1.23
N GLU A 254 -12.28 -14.45 -2.27
CA GLU A 254 -13.38 -15.43 -2.34
C GLU A 254 -13.34 -16.42 -1.18
N ARG A 255 -12.16 -16.97 -0.91
CA ARG A 255 -11.96 -17.88 0.22
C ARG A 255 -12.27 -17.19 1.55
N LYS A 256 -11.71 -15.98 1.78
CA LYS A 256 -11.92 -15.26 3.05
C LYS A 256 -13.37 -14.87 3.27
N ALA A 257 -14.07 -14.42 2.23
CA ALA A 257 -15.50 -14.11 2.31
C ALA A 257 -16.32 -15.36 2.70
N THR A 258 -16.02 -16.50 2.07
CA THR A 258 -16.66 -17.79 2.38
C THR A 258 -16.43 -18.21 3.84
N GLU A 259 -15.19 -18.11 4.33
CA GLU A 259 -14.81 -18.41 5.72
C GLU A 259 -15.57 -17.52 6.71
N LEU A 260 -15.64 -16.22 6.48
CA LEU A 260 -16.33 -15.27 7.36
C LEU A 260 -17.84 -15.54 7.40
N LEU A 261 -18.47 -15.82 6.26
CA LEU A 261 -19.88 -16.18 6.19
C LEU A 261 -20.17 -17.49 6.94
N ALA A 262 -19.31 -18.49 6.78
CA ALA A 262 -19.44 -19.76 7.50
C ALA A 262 -19.35 -19.57 9.02
N GLN A 263 -18.37 -18.79 9.50
CA GLN A 263 -18.20 -18.46 10.91
C GLN A 263 -19.40 -17.69 11.48
N ALA A 264 -19.90 -16.68 10.78
CA ALA A 264 -21.08 -15.93 11.18
C ALA A 264 -22.32 -16.83 11.28
N ASN A 265 -22.51 -17.72 10.31
CA ASN A 265 -23.65 -18.64 10.29
C ASN A 265 -23.57 -19.71 11.40
N ALA A 266 -22.37 -20.20 11.75
CA ALA A 266 -22.18 -21.21 12.78
C ALA A 266 -22.70 -20.79 14.16
N TYR A 267 -22.67 -19.50 14.45
CA TYR A 267 -23.08 -18.93 15.74
C TYR A 267 -24.30 -18.00 15.64
N ARG A 268 -25.01 -18.01 14.51
CA ARG A 268 -26.11 -17.08 14.22
C ARG A 268 -27.18 -17.06 15.31
N SER A 269 -27.66 -18.22 15.79
CA SER A 269 -28.71 -18.29 16.80
C SER A 269 -28.28 -17.64 18.11
N VAL A 270 -27.05 -17.94 18.57
CA VAL A 270 -26.50 -17.34 19.79
C VAL A 270 -26.32 -15.84 19.63
N SER A 271 -25.74 -15.41 18.52
CA SER A 271 -25.49 -13.99 18.28
C SER A 271 -26.79 -13.17 18.16
N SER A 272 -27.83 -13.75 17.55
CA SER A 272 -29.14 -13.08 17.38
C SER A 272 -29.96 -13.01 18.67
N SER A 273 -29.62 -13.78 19.72
CA SER A 273 -30.31 -13.76 21.02
C SER A 273 -29.77 -12.72 22.01
N LEU A 274 -28.82 -11.88 21.59
CA LEU A 274 -28.16 -10.88 22.45
C LEU A 274 -28.87 -9.51 22.48
N SER A 275 -30.02 -9.38 21.82
CA SER A 275 -30.84 -8.18 21.89
C SER A 275 -31.58 -8.10 23.24
N TYR A 276 -31.86 -6.88 23.73
CA TYR A 276 -32.74 -6.71 24.87
C TYR A 276 -34.13 -7.25 24.51
N ASP A 277 -34.75 -7.95 25.47
CA ASP A 277 -36.18 -8.29 25.39
C ASP A 277 -36.98 -6.97 25.49
N GLY A 278 -37.68 -6.60 24.41
CA GLY A 278 -38.45 -5.36 24.30
C GLY A 278 -39.63 -5.22 25.24
#